data_260cc6d2003876981ef6a828c23f4aff
#
_entry.id   260cc6d2003876981ef6a828c23f4aff
#
_cell.length_a   1.000
_cell.length_b   1.000
_cell.length_c   1.000
_cell.angle_alpha   90.00
_cell.angle_beta   90.00
_cell.angle_gamma   90.00
#
_symmetry.space_group_name_H-M   'P 1'
#
loop_
_entity.id
_entity.type
_entity.pdbx_description
1 polymer ?
#
loop_
_entity_poly.entity_id
_entity_poly.type
_entity_poly.pdbx_seq_one_letter_code
_entity_poly.pdbx_strand_id
1 'polypeptide(L)'
;MSGFIYLASQSPRRRQLLEQIGVCHELLLPGADEDAEALEAVVAGELPEAYCARVTAAKLDAALARRAARGLPPAPILCADTTVALGDTILAKPSDEADAERMLRALSGQTHRVLTAVCVHGQLRLSTSHVQWRVLDDGEITRYVASREPFGKAGAYAIQGRSGAWTQHIDGSYSGIMGLPLFETTELLKPLGWQV
;
A
#
# COMPACT_ATOMS: atom_id res chain seq x y z
N MET A 1 18.08 14.38 17.17
CA MET A 1 17.25 13.69 16.15
C MET A 1 15.80 13.86 16.55
N SER A 2 14.88 14.09 15.61
CA SER A 2 13.44 14.14 15.94
C SER A 2 13.04 12.76 16.51
N GLY A 3 12.37 12.76 17.65
CA GLY A 3 11.87 11.50 18.25
C GLY A 3 10.68 10.88 17.49
N PHE A 4 10.33 11.37 16.29
CA PHE A 4 9.21 10.94 15.48
C PHE A 4 9.50 11.11 13.99
N ILE A 5 8.69 10.43 13.15
CA ILE A 5 8.63 10.61 11.69
C ILE A 5 7.25 11.13 11.30
N TYR A 6 7.12 11.75 10.12
CA TYR A 6 5.82 11.98 9.51
C TYR A 6 5.39 10.76 8.69
N LEU A 7 4.17 10.26 8.93
CA LEU A 7 3.51 9.28 8.09
C LEU A 7 2.60 9.99 7.09
N ALA A 8 3.00 10.07 5.82
CA ALA A 8 2.20 10.64 4.75
C ALA A 8 1.27 9.58 4.13
N SER A 9 0.34 9.08 4.93
CA SER A 9 -0.63 8.06 4.49
C SER A 9 -1.93 8.15 5.28
N GLN A 10 -3.06 8.02 4.57
CA GLN A 10 -4.40 7.88 5.16
C GLN A 10 -4.69 6.44 5.62
N SER A 11 -3.82 5.47 5.29
CA SER A 11 -4.05 4.06 5.59
C SER A 11 -3.94 3.77 7.09
N PRO A 12 -5.02 3.35 7.77
CA PRO A 12 -4.96 2.97 9.18
C PRO A 12 -4.07 1.74 9.42
N ARG A 13 -3.91 0.88 8.41
CA ARG A 13 -3.05 -0.30 8.48
C ARG A 13 -1.57 0.08 8.57
N ARG A 14 -1.11 1.07 7.80
CA ARG A 14 0.28 1.56 7.85
C ARG A 14 0.59 2.17 9.21
N ARG A 15 -0.36 2.92 9.77
CA ARG A 15 -0.23 3.45 11.12
C ARG A 15 -0.08 2.32 12.15
N GLN A 16 -0.98 1.33 12.11
CA GLN A 16 -0.94 0.17 13.00
C GLN A 16 0.38 -0.60 12.90
N LEU A 17 0.93 -0.78 11.69
CA LEU A 17 2.19 -1.46 11.49
C LEU A 17 3.40 -0.67 12.05
N LEU A 18 3.39 0.66 11.96
CA LEU A 18 4.41 1.50 12.61
C LEU A 18 4.30 1.44 14.13
N GLU A 19 3.08 1.47 14.69
CA GLU A 19 2.83 1.31 16.11
C GLU A 19 3.33 -0.06 16.61
N GLN A 20 3.12 -1.12 15.84
CA GLN A 20 3.58 -2.47 16.16
C GLN A 20 5.10 -2.56 16.36
N ILE A 21 5.88 -1.78 15.60
CA ILE A 21 7.35 -1.75 15.71
C ILE A 21 7.85 -0.56 16.57
N GLY A 22 6.98 0.10 17.32
CA GLY A 22 7.34 1.16 18.27
C GLY A 22 7.84 2.45 17.62
N VAL A 23 7.54 2.71 16.35
CA VAL A 23 7.96 3.94 15.66
C VAL A 23 6.96 5.06 15.95
N CYS A 24 7.40 6.06 16.73
CA CYS A 24 6.61 7.28 16.97
C CYS A 24 6.43 8.04 15.65
N HIS A 25 5.18 8.40 15.35
CA HIS A 25 4.86 9.11 14.12
C HIS A 25 3.72 10.09 14.27
N GLU A 26 3.73 11.13 13.41
CA GLU A 26 2.64 12.08 13.23
C GLU A 26 2.08 11.96 11.81
N LEU A 27 0.76 12.17 11.67
CA LEU A 27 0.12 12.09 10.36
C LEU A 27 0.36 13.38 9.57
N LEU A 28 0.84 13.24 8.34
CA LEU A 28 1.00 14.33 7.37
C LEU A 28 0.05 14.11 6.20
N LEU A 29 -1.26 14.27 6.46
CA LEU A 29 -2.31 13.99 5.49
C LEU A 29 -2.47 15.10 4.46
N PRO A 30 -2.91 14.78 3.21
CA PRO A 30 -3.28 15.77 2.20
C PRO A 30 -4.33 16.75 2.73
N GLY A 31 -4.29 17.99 2.27
CA GLY A 31 -5.35 18.96 2.45
C GLY A 31 -6.54 18.69 1.53
N ALA A 32 -7.65 19.41 1.73
CA ALA A 32 -8.84 19.26 0.90
C ALA A 32 -8.62 19.76 -0.55
N ASP A 33 -7.61 20.56 -0.75
CA ASP A 33 -7.17 21.14 -2.03
C ASP A 33 -6.15 20.28 -2.78
N GLU A 34 -5.69 19.17 -2.17
CA GLU A 34 -4.70 18.26 -2.76
C GLU A 34 -5.40 17.03 -3.36
N ASP A 35 -5.28 16.83 -4.67
CA ASP A 35 -5.72 15.60 -5.34
C ASP A 35 -4.65 14.51 -5.20
N ALA A 36 -4.69 13.80 -4.08
CA ALA A 36 -3.75 12.72 -3.82
C ALA A 36 -3.99 11.48 -4.70
N GLU A 37 -5.19 11.30 -5.24
CA GLU A 37 -5.53 10.17 -6.12
C GLU A 37 -4.98 10.36 -7.53
N ALA A 38 -4.85 11.59 -8.01
CA ALA A 38 -4.21 11.87 -9.29
C ALA A 38 -2.77 11.34 -9.40
N LEU A 39 -2.06 11.22 -8.26
CA LEU A 39 -0.71 10.63 -8.22
C LEU A 39 -0.71 9.13 -8.57
N GLU A 40 -1.85 8.46 -8.39
CA GLU A 40 -2.03 7.02 -8.61
C GLU A 40 -2.50 6.68 -10.04
N ALA A 41 -2.53 7.65 -10.97
CA ALA A 41 -2.90 7.39 -12.35
C ALA A 41 -1.92 6.41 -13.01
N VAL A 42 -2.45 5.35 -13.62
CA VAL A 42 -1.66 4.34 -14.35
C VAL A 42 -1.25 4.91 -15.71
N VAL A 43 0.02 4.80 -16.04
CA VAL A 43 0.55 5.16 -17.37
C VAL A 43 0.50 3.92 -18.27
N ALA A 44 0.05 4.08 -19.51
CA ALA A 44 -0.06 2.97 -20.45
C ALA A 44 1.30 2.28 -20.66
N GLY A 45 1.35 0.95 -20.52
CA GLY A 45 2.55 0.16 -20.68
C GLY A 45 3.53 0.20 -19.48
N GLU A 46 3.17 0.87 -18.40
CA GLU A 46 4.00 0.91 -17.19
C GLU A 46 3.93 -0.42 -16.44
N LEU A 47 5.10 -1.00 -16.14
CA LEU A 47 5.19 -2.23 -15.35
C LEU A 47 4.82 -1.97 -13.88
N PRO A 48 4.24 -2.96 -13.17
CA PRO A 48 3.80 -2.82 -11.78
C PRO A 48 4.87 -2.30 -10.82
N GLU A 49 6.13 -2.74 -11.00
CA GLU A 49 7.27 -2.30 -10.18
C GLU A 49 7.58 -0.81 -10.39
N ALA A 50 7.61 -0.37 -11.65
CA ALA A 50 7.87 1.01 -12.02
C ALA A 50 6.74 1.92 -11.51
N TYR A 51 5.49 1.50 -11.69
CA TYR A 51 4.30 2.20 -11.19
C TYR A 51 4.37 2.39 -9.66
N CYS A 52 4.57 1.31 -8.91
CA CYS A 52 4.60 1.35 -7.45
C CYS A 52 5.70 2.27 -6.92
N ALA A 53 6.89 2.23 -7.54
CA ALA A 53 8.01 3.10 -7.18
C ALA A 53 7.74 4.56 -7.54
N ARG A 54 7.22 4.84 -8.75
CA ARG A 54 6.89 6.20 -9.20
C ARG A 54 5.83 6.84 -8.32
N VAL A 55 4.74 6.14 -8.03
CA VAL A 55 3.67 6.64 -7.17
C VAL A 55 4.20 6.93 -5.76
N THR A 56 5.04 6.06 -5.21
CA THR A 56 5.63 6.29 -3.89
C THR A 56 6.53 7.52 -3.87
N ALA A 57 7.35 7.74 -4.91
CA ALA A 57 8.20 8.92 -5.04
C ALA A 57 7.36 10.20 -5.17
N ALA A 58 6.33 10.20 -6.00
CA ALA A 58 5.42 11.33 -6.16
C ALA A 58 4.68 11.68 -4.84
N LYS A 59 4.29 10.66 -4.06
CA LYS A 59 3.71 10.87 -2.72
C LYS A 59 4.71 11.51 -1.76
N LEU A 60 6.00 11.19 -1.85
CA LEU A 60 7.03 11.83 -1.04
C LEU A 60 7.20 13.30 -1.42
N ASP A 61 7.28 13.62 -2.72
CA ASP A 61 7.44 15.00 -3.19
C ASP A 61 6.25 15.87 -2.73
N ALA A 62 5.03 15.36 -2.87
CA ALA A 62 3.83 16.04 -2.38
C ALA A 62 3.87 16.24 -0.85
N ALA A 63 4.34 15.25 -0.09
CA ALA A 63 4.44 15.34 1.37
C ALA A 63 5.53 16.33 1.81
N LEU A 64 6.66 16.42 1.09
CA LEU A 64 7.72 17.40 1.35
C LEU A 64 7.19 18.83 1.12
N ALA A 65 6.50 19.07 0.01
CA ALA A 65 5.86 20.35 -0.30
C ALA A 65 4.83 20.72 0.78
N ARG A 66 3.99 19.77 1.21
CA ARG A 66 2.97 19.95 2.25
C ARG A 66 3.58 20.32 3.60
N ARG A 67 4.66 19.62 4.01
CA ARG A 67 5.38 19.94 5.24
C ARG A 67 5.90 21.36 5.21
N ALA A 68 6.54 21.77 4.10
CA ALA A 68 7.07 23.11 3.93
C ALA A 68 5.98 24.17 3.94
N ALA A 69 4.89 23.97 3.20
CA ALA A 69 3.76 24.90 3.15
C ALA A 69 3.08 25.11 4.52
N ARG A 70 3.08 24.07 5.36
CA ARG A 70 2.53 24.15 6.74
C ARG A 70 3.53 24.65 7.79
N GLY A 71 4.76 24.96 7.40
CA GLY A 71 5.79 25.41 8.34
C GLY A 71 6.12 24.38 9.43
N LEU A 72 5.91 23.09 9.17
CA LEU A 72 6.13 22.04 10.14
C LEU A 72 7.63 21.75 10.35
N PRO A 73 8.04 21.35 11.58
CA PRO A 73 9.43 21.10 11.89
C PRO A 73 10.05 20.01 10.99
N PRO A 74 11.36 20.07 10.72
CA PRO A 74 12.03 19.04 9.94
C PRO A 74 12.05 17.70 10.69
N ALA A 75 11.45 16.68 10.09
CA ALA A 75 11.54 15.28 10.52
C ALA A 75 11.47 14.38 9.27
N PRO A 76 11.96 13.12 9.34
CA PRO A 76 11.84 12.18 8.24
C PRO A 76 10.38 11.97 7.84
N ILE A 77 10.11 11.82 6.55
CA ILE A 77 8.78 11.53 6.02
C ILE A 77 8.79 10.11 5.47
N LEU A 78 7.83 9.30 5.88
CA LEU A 78 7.58 7.98 5.35
C LEU A 78 6.34 8.02 4.44
N CYS A 79 6.54 7.60 3.20
CA CYS A 79 5.49 7.33 2.22
C CYS A 79 5.54 5.87 1.80
N ALA A 80 4.42 5.32 1.40
CA ALA A 80 4.35 4.00 0.79
C ALA A 80 3.19 3.92 -0.20
N ASP A 81 3.35 3.05 -1.20
CA ASP A 81 2.27 2.65 -2.09
C ASP A 81 2.19 1.13 -2.17
N THR A 82 0.99 0.62 -2.44
CA THR A 82 0.74 -0.82 -2.54
C THR A 82 -0.07 -1.10 -3.79
N THR A 83 0.47 -1.96 -4.62
CA THR A 83 -0.06 -2.33 -5.94
C THR A 83 -0.30 -3.83 -5.98
N VAL A 84 -1.46 -4.25 -6.48
CA VAL A 84 -1.75 -5.66 -6.80
C VAL A 84 -1.61 -5.86 -8.30
N ALA A 85 -0.94 -6.92 -8.73
CA ALA A 85 -0.74 -7.22 -10.14
C ALA A 85 -0.95 -8.70 -10.44
N LEU A 86 -1.66 -8.98 -11.55
CA LEU A 86 -1.77 -10.31 -12.13
C LEU A 86 -1.03 -10.32 -13.47
N GLY A 87 0.09 -11.05 -13.54
CA GLY A 87 1.06 -10.83 -14.61
C GLY A 87 1.53 -9.37 -14.59
N ASP A 88 1.46 -8.68 -15.72
CA ASP A 88 1.81 -7.27 -15.83
C ASP A 88 0.59 -6.33 -15.73
N THR A 89 -0.59 -6.90 -15.49
CA THR A 89 -1.81 -6.10 -15.32
C THR A 89 -1.92 -5.57 -13.89
N ILE A 90 -1.93 -4.25 -13.74
CA ILE A 90 -2.15 -3.57 -12.46
C ILE A 90 -3.64 -3.62 -12.13
N LEU A 91 -3.97 -4.13 -10.93
CA LEU A 91 -5.31 -4.11 -10.38
C LEU A 91 -5.40 -2.98 -9.34
N ALA A 92 -5.87 -1.84 -9.79
CA ALA A 92 -6.05 -0.65 -8.97
C ALA A 92 -7.20 -0.82 -7.94
N LYS A 93 -7.62 0.27 -7.31
CA LYS A 93 -8.83 0.27 -6.48
C LYS A 93 -10.06 0.08 -7.38
N PRO A 94 -11.02 -0.77 -7.02
CA PRO A 94 -12.23 -0.96 -7.83
C PRO A 94 -13.05 0.33 -7.87
N SER A 95 -13.55 0.68 -9.07
CA SER A 95 -14.40 1.85 -9.30
C SER A 95 -15.83 1.64 -8.78
N ASP A 96 -16.32 0.41 -8.90
CA ASP A 96 -17.68 0.01 -8.53
C ASP A 96 -17.76 -1.49 -8.18
N GLU A 97 -18.96 -1.99 -7.95
CA GLU A 97 -19.20 -3.40 -7.58
C GLU A 97 -18.85 -4.36 -8.72
N ALA A 98 -19.17 -4.00 -9.96
CA ALA A 98 -18.87 -4.83 -11.13
C ALA A 98 -17.35 -4.94 -11.35
N ASP A 99 -16.61 -3.85 -11.17
CA ASP A 99 -15.15 -3.85 -11.26
C ASP A 99 -14.51 -4.66 -10.13
N ALA A 100 -15.04 -4.55 -8.89
CA ALA A 100 -14.60 -5.39 -7.78
C ALA A 100 -14.80 -6.87 -8.07
N GLU A 101 -15.99 -7.27 -8.57
CA GLU A 101 -16.27 -8.66 -8.96
C GLU A 101 -15.32 -9.13 -10.06
N ARG A 102 -15.08 -8.32 -11.09
CA ARG A 102 -14.15 -8.60 -12.18
C ARG A 102 -12.74 -8.89 -11.65
N MET A 103 -12.24 -8.05 -10.74
CA MET A 103 -10.91 -8.22 -10.13
C MET A 103 -10.84 -9.51 -9.32
N LEU A 104 -11.84 -9.78 -8.47
CA LEU A 104 -11.88 -10.98 -7.63
C LEU A 104 -11.96 -12.25 -8.47
N ARG A 105 -12.74 -12.26 -9.57
CA ARG A 105 -12.80 -13.39 -10.51
C ARG A 105 -11.44 -13.62 -11.19
N ALA A 106 -10.75 -12.54 -11.57
CA ALA A 106 -9.42 -12.65 -12.17
C ALA A 106 -8.38 -13.22 -11.21
N LEU A 107 -8.49 -12.93 -9.91
CA LEU A 107 -7.58 -13.43 -8.86
C LEU A 107 -7.94 -14.85 -8.37
N SER A 108 -9.16 -15.31 -8.60
CA SER A 108 -9.67 -16.63 -8.18
C SER A 108 -8.82 -17.76 -8.76
N GLY A 109 -8.26 -18.63 -7.91
CA GLY A 109 -7.42 -19.75 -8.30
C GLY A 109 -6.04 -19.36 -8.84
N GLN A 110 -5.64 -18.10 -8.73
CA GLN A 110 -4.38 -17.59 -9.28
C GLN A 110 -3.34 -17.29 -8.18
N THR A 111 -2.08 -17.25 -8.62
CA THR A 111 -1.01 -16.60 -7.87
C THR A 111 -0.80 -15.21 -8.45
N HIS A 112 -0.92 -14.19 -7.60
CA HIS A 112 -0.73 -12.80 -7.99
C HIS A 112 0.36 -12.14 -7.15
N ARG A 113 0.85 -10.99 -7.61
CA ARG A 113 1.86 -10.21 -6.90
C ARG A 113 1.22 -9.07 -6.13
N VAL A 114 1.75 -8.83 -4.93
CA VAL A 114 1.51 -7.61 -4.17
C VAL A 114 2.85 -6.91 -3.99
N LEU A 115 2.96 -5.73 -4.56
CA LEU A 115 4.14 -4.90 -4.53
C LEU A 115 3.88 -3.74 -3.56
N THR A 116 4.78 -3.53 -2.61
CA THR A 116 4.71 -2.35 -1.75
C THR A 116 6.06 -1.65 -1.76
N ALA A 117 6.07 -0.43 -2.29
CA ALA A 117 7.19 0.46 -2.17
C ALA A 117 7.07 1.29 -0.90
N VAL A 118 8.15 1.40 -0.16
CA VAL A 118 8.28 2.30 0.99
C VAL A 118 9.44 3.25 0.75
N CYS A 119 9.23 4.52 1.04
CA CYS A 119 10.25 5.56 0.92
C CYS A 119 10.36 6.33 2.23
N VAL A 120 11.59 6.46 2.74
CA VAL A 120 11.92 7.28 3.89
C VAL A 120 13.09 8.18 3.53
N HIS A 121 12.94 9.49 3.73
CA HIS A 121 14.01 10.47 3.49
C HIS A 121 14.67 10.33 2.10
N GLY A 122 13.88 10.07 1.06
CA GLY A 122 14.34 9.90 -0.32
C GLY A 122 14.95 8.53 -0.66
N GLN A 123 15.12 7.65 0.31
CA GLN A 123 15.55 6.27 0.08
C GLN A 123 14.34 5.37 -0.12
N LEU A 124 14.27 4.67 -1.26
CA LEU A 124 13.16 3.80 -1.63
C LEU A 124 13.57 2.33 -1.56
N ARG A 125 12.67 1.49 -1.06
CA ARG A 125 12.74 0.02 -1.13
C ARG A 125 11.43 -0.52 -1.68
N LEU A 126 11.51 -1.57 -2.48
CA LEU A 126 10.36 -2.29 -3.03
C LEU A 126 10.33 -3.70 -2.45
N SER A 127 9.21 -4.08 -1.89
CA SER A 127 8.91 -5.43 -1.41
C SER A 127 7.90 -6.06 -2.34
N THR A 128 8.21 -7.25 -2.87
CA THR A 128 7.31 -8.03 -3.73
C THR A 128 6.94 -9.31 -3.04
N SER A 129 5.64 -9.57 -2.93
CA SER A 129 5.11 -10.80 -2.35
C SER A 129 4.20 -11.50 -3.35
N HIS A 130 4.17 -12.84 -3.30
CA HIS A 130 3.27 -13.66 -4.09
C HIS A 130 2.18 -14.23 -3.18
N VAL A 131 0.94 -14.10 -3.61
CA VAL A 131 -0.24 -14.56 -2.88
C VAL A 131 -1.00 -15.54 -3.77
N GLN A 132 -1.14 -16.78 -3.31
CA GLN A 132 -1.89 -17.81 -4.01
C GLN A 132 -3.27 -17.96 -3.37
N TRP A 133 -4.31 -17.82 -4.18
CA TRP A 133 -5.70 -18.05 -3.76
C TRP A 133 -6.24 -19.38 -4.26
N ARG A 134 -7.15 -19.95 -3.46
CA ARG A 134 -8.03 -21.02 -3.96
C ARG A 134 -9.03 -20.49 -4.99
N VAL A 135 -9.67 -21.39 -5.71
CA VAL A 135 -10.82 -21.06 -6.56
C VAL A 135 -11.97 -20.57 -5.67
N LEU A 136 -12.59 -19.46 -6.06
CA LEU A 136 -13.74 -18.86 -5.41
C LEU A 136 -15.02 -19.16 -6.20
N ASP A 137 -16.13 -19.39 -5.51
CA ASP A 137 -17.45 -19.46 -6.15
C ASP A 137 -18.08 -18.07 -6.28
N ASP A 138 -19.07 -17.95 -7.18
CA ASP A 138 -19.76 -16.69 -7.44
C ASP A 138 -20.45 -16.12 -6.21
N GLY A 139 -21.02 -16.99 -5.37
CA GLY A 139 -21.70 -16.58 -4.14
C GLY A 139 -20.73 -16.00 -3.11
N GLU A 140 -19.49 -16.48 -3.03
CA GLU A 140 -18.45 -15.93 -2.17
C GLU A 140 -18.05 -14.53 -2.63
N ILE A 141 -17.84 -14.37 -3.94
CA ILE A 141 -17.49 -13.06 -4.53
C ILE A 141 -18.60 -12.05 -4.28
N THR A 142 -19.85 -12.41 -4.58
CA THR A 142 -21.00 -11.52 -4.37
C THR A 142 -21.15 -11.12 -2.91
N ARG A 143 -21.07 -12.06 -1.96
CA ARG A 143 -21.14 -11.76 -0.51
C ARG A 143 -19.98 -10.85 -0.05
N TYR A 144 -18.79 -11.03 -0.61
CA TYR A 144 -17.64 -10.21 -0.26
C TYR A 144 -17.79 -8.79 -0.80
N VAL A 145 -18.26 -8.61 -2.03
CA VAL A 145 -18.52 -7.28 -2.61
C VAL A 145 -19.63 -6.56 -1.82
N ALA A 146 -20.70 -7.27 -1.45
CA ALA A 146 -21.80 -6.73 -0.62
C ALA A 146 -21.32 -6.27 0.77
N SER A 147 -20.23 -6.83 1.30
CA SER A 147 -19.66 -6.41 2.58
C SER A 147 -18.99 -5.04 2.56
N ARG A 148 -18.81 -4.45 1.40
CA ARG A 148 -18.09 -3.20 1.15
C ARG A 148 -16.58 -3.25 1.46
N GLU A 149 -16.06 -4.40 1.90
CA GLU A 149 -14.64 -4.58 2.21
C GLU A 149 -13.69 -4.38 1.02
N PRO A 150 -14.04 -4.71 -0.25
CA PRO A 150 -13.20 -4.50 -1.43
C PRO A 150 -12.79 -3.05 -1.69
N PHE A 151 -13.65 -2.09 -1.34
CA PHE A 151 -13.50 -0.71 -1.78
C PHE A 151 -12.34 0.01 -1.10
N GLY A 152 -11.67 0.89 -1.91
CA GLY A 152 -10.50 1.63 -1.47
C GLY A 152 -9.22 0.79 -1.32
N LYS A 153 -9.20 -0.42 -1.89
CA LYS A 153 -8.07 -1.35 -1.80
C LYS A 153 -7.64 -1.82 -3.19
N ALA A 154 -6.35 -1.78 -3.47
CA ALA A 154 -5.78 -2.35 -4.69
C ALA A 154 -6.14 -3.85 -4.79
N GLY A 155 -6.53 -4.30 -5.99
CA GLY A 155 -6.97 -5.66 -6.23
C GLY A 155 -8.29 -6.06 -5.54
N ALA A 156 -9.04 -5.08 -5.01
CA ALA A 156 -10.33 -5.28 -4.36
C ALA A 156 -10.30 -6.18 -3.11
N TYR A 157 -9.18 -6.24 -2.34
CA TYR A 157 -9.14 -7.07 -1.13
C TYR A 157 -8.18 -6.56 -0.05
N ALA A 158 -8.26 -7.16 1.14
CA ALA A 158 -7.33 -6.96 2.24
C ALA A 158 -6.97 -8.29 2.90
N ILE A 159 -5.69 -8.68 2.84
CA ILE A 159 -5.17 -9.98 3.33
C ILE A 159 -5.53 -10.27 4.79
N GLN A 160 -5.62 -9.24 5.63
CA GLN A 160 -5.99 -9.36 7.04
C GLN A 160 -7.50 -9.37 7.28
N GLY A 161 -8.32 -9.23 6.23
CA GLY A 161 -9.77 -9.29 6.27
C GLY A 161 -10.33 -10.67 5.94
N ARG A 162 -11.58 -10.71 5.48
CA ARG A 162 -12.27 -11.96 5.12
C ARG A 162 -11.58 -12.73 4.00
N SER A 163 -10.95 -12.02 3.06
CA SER A 163 -10.19 -12.63 1.95
C SER A 163 -8.96 -13.42 2.39
N GLY A 164 -8.49 -13.23 3.63
CA GLY A 164 -7.46 -14.08 4.22
C GLY A 164 -7.84 -15.57 4.22
N ALA A 165 -9.15 -15.89 4.33
CA ALA A 165 -9.66 -17.26 4.26
C ALA A 165 -9.54 -17.91 2.86
N TRP A 166 -9.22 -17.13 1.82
CA TRP A 166 -9.03 -17.63 0.46
C TRP A 166 -7.56 -17.90 0.14
N THR A 167 -6.66 -17.36 0.96
CA THR A 167 -5.21 -17.44 0.76
C THR A 167 -4.69 -18.80 1.18
N GLN A 168 -4.15 -19.55 0.21
CA GLN A 168 -3.53 -20.87 0.43
C GLN A 168 -2.05 -20.76 0.77
N HIS A 169 -1.36 -19.80 0.14
CA HIS A 169 0.09 -19.64 0.31
C HIS A 169 0.50 -18.18 0.12
N ILE A 170 1.52 -17.78 0.88
CA ILE A 170 2.19 -16.48 0.76
C ILE A 170 3.69 -16.75 0.68
N ASP A 171 4.34 -16.15 -0.32
CA ASP A 171 5.79 -16.04 -0.41
C ASP A 171 6.16 -14.56 -0.38
N GLY A 172 6.92 -14.13 0.64
CA GLY A 172 7.32 -12.74 0.85
C GLY A 172 6.84 -12.13 2.17
N SER A 173 6.56 -10.84 2.17
CA SER A 173 6.25 -10.06 3.36
C SER A 173 4.75 -9.92 3.60
N TYR A 174 4.21 -10.55 4.65
CA TYR A 174 2.81 -10.35 5.07
C TYR A 174 2.51 -8.87 5.38
N SER A 175 3.40 -8.19 6.10
CA SER A 175 3.25 -6.76 6.40
C SER A 175 3.33 -5.89 5.13
N GLY A 176 4.12 -6.32 4.14
CA GLY A 176 4.15 -5.70 2.81
C GLY A 176 2.80 -5.83 2.11
N ILE A 177 2.16 -7.01 2.14
CA ILE A 177 0.82 -7.23 1.58
C ILE A 177 -0.23 -6.36 2.32
N MET A 178 -0.09 -6.15 3.62
CA MET A 178 -0.93 -5.23 4.39
C MET A 178 -0.73 -3.75 4.03
N GLY A 179 0.42 -3.41 3.44
CA GLY A 179 0.70 -2.07 2.92
C GLY A 179 1.92 -1.34 3.49
N LEU A 180 2.71 -1.98 4.35
CA LEU A 180 3.99 -1.46 4.85
C LEU A 180 4.95 -2.62 5.15
N PRO A 181 5.97 -2.86 4.31
CA PRO A 181 6.92 -3.94 4.52
C PRO A 181 7.85 -3.57 5.68
N LEU A 182 7.68 -4.25 6.84
CA LEU A 182 8.35 -3.84 8.08
C LEU A 182 9.86 -4.04 8.02
N PHE A 183 10.35 -5.09 7.35
CA PHE A 183 11.79 -5.31 7.18
C PHE A 183 12.43 -4.13 6.43
N GLU A 184 11.94 -3.79 5.26
CA GLU A 184 12.44 -2.68 4.43
C GLU A 184 12.27 -1.34 5.14
N THR A 185 11.18 -1.18 5.87
CA THR A 185 10.92 0.03 6.66
C THR A 185 11.97 0.21 7.76
N THR A 186 12.27 -0.85 8.52
CA THR A 186 13.28 -0.78 9.58
C THR A 186 14.67 -0.54 9.04
N GLU A 187 15.04 -1.18 7.92
CA GLU A 187 16.32 -0.94 7.25
C GLU A 187 16.50 0.52 6.78
N LEU A 188 15.40 1.18 6.37
CA LEU A 188 15.42 2.61 6.02
C LEU A 188 15.48 3.53 7.25
N LEU A 189 14.96 3.11 8.39
CA LEU A 189 14.93 3.89 9.62
C LEU A 189 16.21 3.77 10.45
N LYS A 190 16.92 2.63 10.37
CA LYS A 190 18.19 2.40 11.11
C LYS A 190 19.23 3.51 10.94
N PRO A 191 19.56 3.97 9.71
CA PRO A 191 20.53 5.05 9.51
C PRO A 191 20.10 6.38 10.12
N LEU A 192 18.80 6.55 10.39
CA LEU A 192 18.23 7.74 11.02
C LEU A 192 18.16 7.62 12.56
N GLY A 193 18.69 6.51 13.12
CA GLY A 193 18.83 6.30 14.55
C GLY A 193 17.65 5.58 15.22
N TRP A 194 16.70 5.01 14.46
CA TRP A 194 15.67 4.14 15.02
C TRP A 194 16.21 2.73 15.26
N GLN A 195 16.01 2.25 16.48
CA GLN A 195 16.23 0.84 16.87
C GLN A 195 14.87 0.20 17.09
N VAL A 196 14.60 -0.89 16.38
CA VAL A 196 13.38 -1.69 16.45
C VAL A 196 13.72 -3.05 17.00
#